data_7b633398acbc6e6ecbd4a5a5c6e30915
#
_entry.id   7b633398acbc6e6ecbd4a5a5c6e30915
#
_cell.length_a   1.000
_cell.length_b   1.000
_cell.length_c   1.000
_cell.angle_alpha   90.00
_cell.angle_beta   90.00
_cell.angle_gamma   90.00
#
_symmetry.space_group_name_H-M   'P 1'
#
loop_
_entity.id
_entity.type
_entity.pdbx_description
1 polymer ?
#
loop_
_entity_poly.entity_id
_entity_poly.type
_entity_poly.pdbx_seq_one_letter_code
_entity_poly.pdbx_strand_id
1 'polypeptide(L)'
;MDQLPAYGKTLPGILFPTFKAYAPLLQSQASTIKSVKRETFAYGPHDRQQLDIYHAPQPALINGRRPVLLFEYGGGLTQGGKSLPVFPGDLAHANLGAFFALNPGYMVVIADYRLMSHGAKFPSGGEDIALAVEWIDANQAKLGPESIDLFIMGNSAGGIHLATFLLHPDFAETRRKVLHGSGTRLRGAVLLSVPFHFAHAHDTRPPALEAYYGDFETNSPLGLLRSARQHQETPLDFVKGGCRILALDAELDPENDVRRPGRDFIKEWLEMDDSASQSALAVDSMTGHNHISPVLGLGTSNGDEEAWGYQVASFCDNIRHFKPRDG
;
A
#
# COMPACT_ATOMS: atom_id res chain seq x y z
N MET A 1 20.57 3.63 -6.91
CA MET A 1 20.09 4.97 -6.45
C MET A 1 20.92 6.15 -6.96
N ASP A 2 22.21 6.07 -7.14
CA ASP A 2 23.09 7.23 -7.46
C ASP A 2 22.69 8.03 -8.71
N GLN A 3 22.02 7.38 -9.67
CA GLN A 3 21.57 8.05 -10.91
C GLN A 3 20.20 8.76 -10.75
N LEU A 4 19.40 8.40 -9.74
CA LEU A 4 18.03 8.89 -9.61
C LEU A 4 17.91 10.42 -9.45
N PRO A 5 18.78 11.11 -8.72
CA PRO A 5 18.73 12.57 -8.62
C PRO A 5 18.85 13.28 -9.98
N ALA A 6 19.59 12.69 -10.93
CA ALA A 6 19.79 13.26 -12.26
C ALA A 6 18.54 13.19 -13.16
N TYR A 7 17.58 12.34 -12.84
CA TYR A 7 16.33 12.22 -13.61
C TYR A 7 15.31 13.32 -13.30
N GLY A 8 15.56 14.12 -12.26
CA GLY A 8 14.64 15.17 -11.79
C GLY A 8 13.54 14.62 -10.88
N LYS A 9 12.47 15.41 -10.69
CA LYS A 9 11.40 15.10 -9.73
C LYS A 9 9.99 15.09 -10.34
N THR A 10 9.82 15.26 -11.65
CA THR A 10 8.51 15.21 -12.30
C THR A 10 8.14 13.77 -12.66
N LEU A 11 6.92 13.33 -12.35
CA LEU A 11 6.51 11.95 -12.62
C LEU A 11 6.74 11.50 -14.06
N PRO A 12 6.36 12.27 -15.10
CA PRO A 12 6.64 11.88 -16.47
C PRO A 12 8.14 11.77 -16.78
N GLY A 13 8.97 12.62 -16.19
CA GLY A 13 10.40 12.65 -16.42
C GLY A 13 11.16 11.49 -15.82
N ILE A 14 10.74 11.02 -14.65
CA ILE A 14 11.44 9.95 -13.91
C ILE A 14 11.00 8.53 -14.30
N LEU A 15 9.80 8.35 -14.86
CA LEU A 15 9.19 7.02 -15.04
C LEU A 15 10.06 6.10 -15.88
N PHE A 16 10.29 6.43 -17.15
CA PHE A 16 11.04 5.57 -18.07
C PHE A 16 12.54 5.46 -17.72
N PRO A 17 13.25 6.55 -17.34
CA PRO A 17 14.62 6.42 -16.87
C PRO A 17 14.78 5.49 -15.68
N THR A 18 13.84 5.54 -14.69
CA THR A 18 13.87 4.63 -13.56
C THR A 18 13.59 3.19 -13.98
N PHE A 19 12.60 2.96 -14.84
CA PHE A 19 12.35 1.62 -15.40
C PHE A 19 13.59 1.06 -16.09
N LYS A 20 14.26 1.87 -16.91
CA LYS A 20 15.48 1.47 -17.63
C LYS A 20 16.63 1.13 -16.67
N ALA A 21 16.76 1.86 -15.57
CA ALA A 21 17.82 1.63 -14.58
C ALA A 21 17.59 0.33 -13.81
N TYR A 22 16.34 0.01 -13.43
CA TYR A 22 16.04 -1.16 -12.59
C TYR A 22 15.80 -2.45 -13.39
N ALA A 23 15.41 -2.39 -14.66
CA ALA A 23 15.15 -3.57 -15.47
C ALA A 23 16.32 -4.58 -15.47
N PRO A 24 17.60 -4.19 -15.70
CA PRO A 24 18.71 -5.13 -15.66
C PRO A 24 18.97 -5.69 -14.25
N LEU A 25 18.72 -4.92 -13.19
CA LEU A 25 18.88 -5.38 -11.81
C LEU A 25 17.86 -6.49 -11.50
N LEU A 26 16.59 -6.27 -11.80
CA LEU A 26 15.55 -7.29 -11.63
C LEU A 26 15.79 -8.49 -12.53
N GLN A 27 16.25 -8.29 -13.77
CA GLN A 27 16.57 -9.39 -14.68
C GLN A 27 17.69 -10.28 -14.14
N SER A 28 18.69 -9.71 -13.47
CA SER A 28 19.77 -10.49 -12.83
C SER A 28 19.26 -11.38 -11.69
N GLN A 29 18.14 -11.01 -11.06
CA GLN A 29 17.49 -11.73 -9.97
C GLN A 29 16.28 -12.57 -10.42
N ALA A 30 16.04 -12.68 -11.72
CA ALA A 30 14.84 -13.30 -12.27
C ALA A 30 14.60 -14.74 -11.79
N SER A 31 15.67 -15.54 -11.61
CA SER A 31 15.56 -16.90 -11.09
C SER A 31 15.07 -16.94 -9.65
N THR A 32 15.61 -16.06 -8.80
CA THR A 32 15.20 -15.92 -7.39
C THR A 32 13.77 -15.43 -7.28
N ILE A 33 13.42 -14.37 -8.02
CA ILE A 33 12.06 -13.82 -8.03
C ILE A 33 11.03 -14.89 -8.45
N LYS A 34 11.32 -15.64 -9.52
CA LYS A 34 10.44 -16.68 -10.06
C LYS A 34 10.44 -17.98 -9.25
N SER A 35 11.35 -18.18 -8.31
CA SER A 35 11.36 -19.36 -7.44
C SER A 35 10.24 -19.37 -6.41
N VAL A 36 9.68 -18.19 -6.11
CA VAL A 36 8.56 -18.08 -5.16
C VAL A 36 7.28 -18.59 -5.81
N LYS A 37 6.63 -19.55 -5.14
CA LYS A 37 5.33 -20.08 -5.61
C LYS A 37 4.32 -18.95 -5.68
N ARG A 38 3.68 -18.75 -6.85
CA ARG A 38 2.63 -17.77 -7.09
C ARG A 38 1.35 -18.47 -7.53
N GLU A 39 0.21 -18.08 -6.98
CA GLU A 39 -1.12 -18.58 -7.37
C GLU A 39 -2.05 -17.38 -7.56
N THR A 40 -2.89 -17.46 -8.60
CA THR A 40 -3.84 -16.38 -8.95
C THR A 40 -5.27 -16.79 -8.63
N PHE A 41 -6.06 -15.87 -8.08
CA PHE A 41 -7.46 -16.07 -7.74
C PHE A 41 -8.30 -14.82 -8.08
N ALA A 42 -9.56 -15.03 -8.48
CA ALA A 42 -10.54 -13.96 -8.52
C ALA A 42 -11.01 -13.62 -7.09
N TYR A 43 -11.09 -12.34 -6.76
CA TYR A 43 -11.58 -11.87 -5.45
C TYR A 43 -12.88 -11.08 -5.54
N GLY A 44 -13.36 -10.79 -6.76
CA GLY A 44 -14.60 -10.09 -7.02
C GLY A 44 -15.18 -10.43 -8.39
N PRO A 45 -16.33 -9.83 -8.74
CA PRO A 45 -17.06 -10.17 -9.97
C PRO A 45 -16.50 -9.54 -11.26
N HIS A 46 -15.65 -8.52 -11.14
CA HIS A 46 -15.06 -7.85 -12.29
C HIS A 46 -13.78 -8.58 -12.76
N ASP A 47 -13.54 -8.67 -14.06
CA ASP A 47 -12.39 -9.38 -14.64
C ASP A 47 -11.03 -8.92 -14.10
N ARG A 48 -10.91 -7.65 -13.74
CA ARG A 48 -9.70 -7.14 -13.09
C ARG A 48 -9.57 -7.53 -11.62
N GLN A 49 -10.65 -7.87 -10.94
CA GLN A 49 -10.60 -8.20 -9.52
C GLN A 49 -9.96 -9.57 -9.30
N GLN A 50 -8.67 -9.64 -9.63
CA GLN A 50 -7.81 -10.82 -9.45
C GLN A 50 -6.62 -10.45 -8.57
N LEU A 51 -6.21 -11.40 -7.75
CA LEU A 51 -5.05 -11.27 -6.88
C LEU A 51 -4.08 -12.43 -7.09
N ASP A 52 -2.80 -12.13 -6.87
CA ASP A 52 -1.73 -13.12 -6.84
C ASP A 52 -1.27 -13.32 -5.40
N ILE A 53 -1.13 -14.56 -4.97
CA ILE A 53 -0.53 -14.93 -3.67
C ILE A 53 0.91 -15.40 -3.94
N TYR A 54 1.87 -14.77 -3.26
CA TYR A 54 3.26 -15.20 -3.20
C TYR A 54 3.49 -15.92 -1.86
N HIS A 55 3.84 -17.20 -1.95
CA HIS A 55 3.94 -18.07 -0.78
C HIS A 55 5.31 -17.99 -0.14
N ALA A 56 5.36 -17.57 1.14
CA ALA A 56 6.59 -17.64 1.92
C ALA A 56 6.98 -19.12 2.17
N PRO A 57 8.19 -19.55 1.74
CA PRO A 57 8.63 -20.91 1.98
C PRO A 57 8.89 -21.18 3.47
N GLN A 58 9.21 -20.14 4.22
CA GLN A 58 9.42 -20.17 5.67
C GLN A 58 8.67 -19.00 6.31
N PRO A 59 7.40 -19.19 6.71
CA PRO A 59 6.61 -18.10 7.26
C PRO A 59 7.08 -17.67 8.64
N ALA A 60 7.16 -16.36 8.85
CA ALA A 60 7.55 -15.74 10.12
C ALA A 60 6.39 -15.74 11.13
N LEU A 61 6.15 -16.87 11.77
CA LEU A 61 5.07 -16.98 12.76
C LEU A 61 5.42 -16.24 14.06
N ILE A 62 4.51 -15.37 14.52
CA ILE A 62 4.59 -14.71 15.83
C ILE A 62 3.28 -14.98 16.55
N ASN A 63 3.34 -15.50 17.78
CA ASN A 63 2.17 -15.88 18.58
C ASN A 63 1.20 -16.82 17.84
N GLY A 64 1.71 -17.73 17.00
CA GLY A 64 0.92 -18.66 16.20
C GLY A 64 0.15 -17.99 15.05
N ARG A 65 0.48 -16.75 14.69
CA ARG A 65 -0.17 -16.01 13.60
C ARG A 65 0.80 -15.76 12.47
N ARG A 66 0.30 -15.83 11.25
CA ARG A 66 1.04 -15.64 10.01
C ARG A 66 0.92 -14.18 9.54
N PRO A 67 2.03 -13.53 9.15
CA PRO A 67 1.94 -12.22 8.51
C PRO A 67 1.47 -12.36 7.07
N VAL A 68 0.49 -11.56 6.69
CA VAL A 68 0.03 -11.39 5.31
C VAL A 68 0.12 -9.91 4.95
N LEU A 69 0.80 -9.60 3.85
CA LEU A 69 0.91 -8.26 3.29
C LEU A 69 0.08 -8.17 2.02
N LEU A 70 -1.03 -7.41 2.07
CA LEU A 70 -1.78 -7.02 0.88
C LEU A 70 -1.15 -5.78 0.27
N PHE A 71 -0.72 -5.84 -0.97
CA PHE A 71 -0.10 -4.72 -1.68
C PHE A 71 -0.99 -4.21 -2.81
N GLU A 72 -1.20 -2.89 -2.80
CA GLU A 72 -1.91 -2.11 -3.82
C GLU A 72 -0.93 -1.18 -4.54
N TYR A 73 -0.74 -1.42 -5.82
CA TYR A 73 0.25 -0.70 -6.64
C TYR A 73 -0.20 0.70 -7.05
N GLY A 74 0.74 1.51 -7.53
CA GLY A 74 0.50 2.82 -8.12
C GLY A 74 0.09 2.75 -9.60
N GLY A 75 -0.29 3.90 -10.16
CA GLY A 75 -0.65 3.99 -11.59
C GLY A 75 -1.57 5.17 -11.91
N GLY A 76 -1.73 6.13 -11.01
CA GLY A 76 -2.47 7.38 -11.24
C GLY A 76 -3.96 7.17 -11.54
N LEU A 77 -4.59 6.11 -11.02
CA LEU A 77 -5.99 5.72 -11.18
C LEU A 77 -6.34 5.19 -12.59
N THR A 78 -5.44 5.35 -13.56
CA THR A 78 -5.71 5.09 -15.00
C THR A 78 -4.90 3.92 -15.55
N GLN A 79 -3.82 3.54 -14.88
CA GLN A 79 -2.86 2.54 -15.34
C GLN A 79 -2.40 1.63 -14.20
N GLY A 80 -1.61 0.63 -14.54
CA GLY A 80 -1.04 -0.31 -13.59
C GLY A 80 -1.70 -1.69 -13.62
N GLY A 81 -1.08 -2.62 -12.93
CA GLY A 81 -1.52 -3.99 -12.78
C GLY A 81 -0.63 -4.73 -11.79
N LYS A 82 -1.11 -5.87 -11.27
CA LYS A 82 -0.31 -6.77 -10.42
C LYS A 82 0.95 -7.30 -11.14
N SER A 83 1.02 -7.07 -12.44
CA SER A 83 2.23 -7.17 -13.25
C SER A 83 2.32 -6.00 -14.22
N LEU A 84 3.55 -5.63 -14.64
CA LEU A 84 3.79 -4.55 -15.59
C LEU A 84 4.42 -5.13 -16.86
N PRO A 85 3.67 -5.25 -17.98
CA PRO A 85 4.16 -5.84 -19.24
C PRO A 85 5.38 -5.11 -19.83
N VAL A 86 5.60 -3.85 -19.47
CA VAL A 86 6.79 -3.06 -19.86
C VAL A 86 8.08 -3.63 -19.28
N PHE A 87 8.00 -4.41 -18.19
CA PHE A 87 9.14 -5.10 -17.61
C PHE A 87 9.27 -6.50 -18.17
N PRO A 88 10.41 -6.83 -18.84
CA PRO A 88 10.63 -8.17 -19.37
C PRO A 88 10.51 -9.26 -18.31
N GLY A 89 9.80 -10.32 -18.61
CA GLY A 89 9.75 -11.52 -17.78
C GLY A 89 8.81 -11.45 -16.58
N ASP A 90 7.89 -10.47 -16.52
CA ASP A 90 6.89 -10.34 -15.47
C ASP A 90 7.52 -10.16 -14.06
N LEU A 91 8.58 -9.35 -14.00
CA LEU A 91 9.38 -9.19 -12.77
C LEU A 91 8.90 -8.04 -11.87
N ALA A 92 8.33 -6.98 -12.45
CA ALA A 92 7.82 -5.86 -11.67
C ALA A 92 6.58 -6.28 -10.87
N HIS A 93 6.54 -5.90 -9.62
CA HIS A 93 5.68 -6.34 -8.52
C HIS A 93 5.95 -7.78 -8.06
N ALA A 94 6.29 -8.73 -8.97
CA ALA A 94 6.76 -10.05 -8.56
C ALA A 94 8.03 -9.98 -7.68
N ASN A 95 8.90 -9.01 -7.94
CA ASN A 95 10.09 -8.71 -7.12
C ASN A 95 9.71 -8.34 -5.67
N LEU A 96 8.70 -7.49 -5.48
CA LEU A 96 8.17 -7.13 -4.16
C LEU A 96 7.59 -8.36 -3.46
N GLY A 97 6.75 -9.13 -4.17
CA GLY A 97 6.18 -10.36 -3.66
C GLY A 97 7.26 -11.35 -3.21
N ALA A 98 8.29 -11.55 -4.03
CA ALA A 98 9.41 -12.43 -3.72
C ALA A 98 10.27 -11.90 -2.55
N PHE A 99 10.56 -10.59 -2.52
CA PHE A 99 11.32 -9.99 -1.43
C PHE A 99 10.69 -10.26 -0.06
N PHE A 100 9.41 -9.91 0.10
CA PHE A 100 8.73 -10.10 1.38
C PHE A 100 8.49 -11.58 1.72
N ALA A 101 8.35 -12.44 0.70
CA ALA A 101 8.19 -13.88 0.95
C ALA A 101 9.48 -14.56 1.38
N LEU A 102 10.62 -14.20 0.78
CA LEU A 102 11.91 -14.86 1.01
C LEU A 102 12.68 -14.31 2.22
N ASN A 103 12.62 -12.99 2.45
CA ASN A 103 13.42 -12.36 3.50
C ASN A 103 12.65 -12.27 4.83
N PRO A 104 11.60 -11.44 4.99
CA PRO A 104 10.85 -11.40 6.25
C PRO A 104 9.87 -12.57 6.43
N GLY A 105 9.65 -13.41 5.40
CA GLY A 105 8.78 -14.59 5.51
C GLY A 105 7.28 -14.27 5.56
N TYR A 106 6.84 -13.27 4.81
CA TYR A 106 5.43 -12.87 4.74
C TYR A 106 4.74 -13.55 3.56
N MET A 107 3.51 -13.98 3.74
CA MET A 107 2.62 -14.21 2.60
C MET A 107 2.30 -12.87 1.98
N VAL A 108 2.45 -12.75 0.65
CA VAL A 108 2.15 -11.49 -0.04
C VAL A 108 0.98 -11.69 -0.98
N VAL A 109 0.03 -10.79 -0.91
CA VAL A 109 -1.11 -10.71 -1.82
C VAL A 109 -0.97 -9.43 -2.63
N ILE A 110 -0.99 -9.51 -3.95
CA ILE A 110 -0.97 -8.35 -4.85
C ILE A 110 -2.27 -8.36 -5.64
N ALA A 111 -3.10 -7.34 -5.47
CA ALA A 111 -4.42 -7.30 -6.08
C ALA A 111 -4.50 -6.29 -7.23
N ASP A 112 -5.20 -6.69 -8.31
CA ASP A 112 -5.60 -5.78 -9.37
C ASP A 112 -6.92 -5.11 -9.00
N TYR A 113 -6.94 -3.80 -8.94
CA TYR A 113 -8.13 -3.00 -8.72
C TYR A 113 -8.69 -2.44 -10.05
N ARG A 114 -9.95 -2.02 -10.05
CA ARG A 114 -10.60 -1.40 -11.21
C ARG A 114 -9.98 -0.02 -11.51
N LEU A 115 -9.67 0.26 -12.75
CA LEU A 115 -9.15 1.53 -13.24
C LEU A 115 -10.27 2.39 -13.82
N MET A 116 -10.04 3.68 -13.98
CA MET A 116 -10.99 4.61 -14.64
C MET A 116 -11.40 4.14 -16.03
N SER A 117 -10.51 3.51 -16.79
CA SER A 117 -10.83 2.89 -18.11
C SER A 117 -11.87 1.77 -18.01
N HIS A 118 -12.13 1.23 -16.82
CA HIS A 118 -13.16 0.23 -16.54
C HIS A 118 -14.39 0.85 -15.83
N GLY A 119 -14.56 2.16 -15.92
CA GLY A 119 -15.67 2.88 -15.30
C GLY A 119 -15.52 3.11 -13.80
N ALA A 120 -14.35 2.85 -13.24
CA ALA A 120 -14.09 3.07 -11.81
C ALA A 120 -14.20 4.56 -11.46
N LYS A 121 -14.91 4.85 -10.37
CA LYS A 121 -15.07 6.17 -9.76
C LYS A 121 -14.95 6.01 -8.25
N PHE A 122 -14.62 7.07 -7.56
CA PHE A 122 -14.64 7.11 -6.10
C PHE A 122 -16.01 6.60 -5.55
N PRO A 123 -16.03 5.73 -4.54
CA PRO A 123 -14.90 5.20 -3.78
C PRO A 123 -14.39 3.80 -4.24
N SER A 124 -14.53 3.44 -5.52
CA SER A 124 -14.29 2.07 -6.05
C SER A 124 -12.95 1.44 -5.65
N GLY A 125 -11.88 2.23 -5.50
CA GLY A 125 -10.60 1.68 -5.04
C GLY A 125 -10.66 1.19 -3.59
N GLY A 126 -11.41 1.88 -2.73
CA GLY A 126 -11.69 1.40 -1.37
C GLY A 126 -12.57 0.15 -1.36
N GLU A 127 -13.56 0.05 -2.29
CA GLU A 127 -14.39 -1.15 -2.48
C GLU A 127 -13.54 -2.35 -2.89
N ASP A 128 -12.59 -2.16 -3.82
CA ASP A 128 -11.72 -3.24 -4.28
C ASP A 128 -10.81 -3.75 -3.16
N ILE A 129 -10.27 -2.86 -2.31
CA ILE A 129 -9.54 -3.27 -1.10
C ILE A 129 -10.46 -4.00 -0.12
N ALA A 130 -11.67 -3.52 0.11
CA ALA A 130 -12.62 -4.18 1.00
C ALA A 130 -12.93 -5.61 0.53
N LEU A 131 -13.18 -5.81 -0.77
CA LEU A 131 -13.38 -7.13 -1.36
C LEU A 131 -12.14 -8.04 -1.24
N ALA A 132 -10.93 -7.50 -1.46
CA ALA A 132 -9.69 -8.26 -1.29
C ALA A 132 -9.47 -8.68 0.18
N VAL A 133 -9.76 -7.81 1.14
CA VAL A 133 -9.71 -8.11 2.58
C VAL A 133 -10.74 -9.17 2.95
N GLU A 134 -11.97 -9.07 2.46
CA GLU A 134 -13.02 -10.07 2.69
C GLU A 134 -12.65 -11.43 2.07
N TRP A 135 -12.05 -11.40 0.88
CA TRP A 135 -11.55 -12.62 0.24
C TRP A 135 -10.44 -13.29 1.07
N ILE A 136 -9.47 -12.52 1.59
CA ILE A 136 -8.41 -13.01 2.48
C ILE A 136 -9.01 -13.66 3.72
N ASP A 137 -9.97 -13.00 4.36
CA ASP A 137 -10.62 -13.52 5.57
C ASP A 137 -11.41 -14.80 5.28
N ALA A 138 -12.14 -14.87 4.19
CA ALA A 138 -12.91 -16.06 3.79
C ALA A 138 -12.04 -17.23 3.28
N ASN A 139 -10.81 -16.96 2.83
CA ASN A 139 -9.93 -17.95 2.19
C ASN A 139 -8.61 -18.18 2.96
N GLN A 140 -8.62 -18.04 4.28
CA GLN A 140 -7.41 -18.17 5.11
C GLN A 140 -6.61 -19.45 4.82
N ALA A 141 -7.29 -20.57 4.58
CA ALA A 141 -6.65 -21.86 4.28
C ALA A 141 -5.75 -21.83 3.02
N LYS A 142 -5.98 -20.92 2.08
CA LYS A 142 -5.10 -20.72 0.91
C LYS A 142 -3.80 -20.00 1.28
N LEU A 143 -3.80 -19.26 2.36
CA LEU A 143 -2.67 -18.52 2.89
C LEU A 143 -1.88 -19.30 3.94
N GLY A 144 -2.48 -20.36 4.50
CA GLY A 144 -1.88 -21.25 5.48
C GLY A 144 -2.87 -21.67 6.58
N PRO A 145 -2.47 -22.61 7.45
CA PRO A 145 -3.35 -23.12 8.49
C PRO A 145 -3.48 -22.19 9.72
N GLU A 146 -2.60 -21.19 9.85
CA GLU A 146 -2.57 -20.30 11.01
C GLU A 146 -3.49 -19.10 10.82
N SER A 147 -3.91 -18.50 11.92
CA SER A 147 -4.58 -17.20 11.91
C SER A 147 -3.67 -16.10 11.33
N ILE A 148 -4.26 -15.06 10.78
CA ILE A 148 -3.58 -14.03 9.97
C ILE A 148 -3.44 -12.72 10.75
N ASP A 149 -2.22 -12.17 10.79
CA ASP A 149 -1.96 -10.75 11.02
C ASP A 149 -1.86 -10.06 9.65
N LEU A 150 -2.89 -9.30 9.29
CA LEU A 150 -3.00 -8.61 8.01
C LEU A 150 -2.38 -7.21 8.10
N PHE A 151 -1.54 -6.91 7.14
CA PHE A 151 -1.02 -5.57 6.85
C PHE A 151 -1.42 -5.20 5.42
N ILE A 152 -1.77 -3.93 5.20
CA ILE A 152 -2.11 -3.44 3.87
C ILE A 152 -1.12 -2.33 3.52
N MET A 153 -0.48 -2.44 2.37
CA MET A 153 0.48 -1.47 1.87
C MET A 153 0.01 -0.92 0.53
N GLY A 154 -0.10 0.39 0.43
CA GLY A 154 -0.50 1.06 -0.81
C GLY A 154 0.55 2.05 -1.29
N ASN A 155 0.94 1.95 -2.55
CA ASN A 155 1.87 2.88 -3.19
C ASN A 155 1.13 3.88 -4.09
N SER A 156 1.42 5.18 -3.96
CA SER A 156 0.85 6.23 -4.83
C SER A 156 -0.68 6.13 -4.93
N ALA A 157 -1.26 5.85 -6.10
CA ALA A 157 -2.70 5.64 -6.28
C ALA A 157 -3.24 4.48 -5.41
N GLY A 158 -2.49 3.38 -5.25
CA GLY A 158 -2.85 2.30 -4.32
C GLY A 158 -2.93 2.78 -2.87
N GLY A 159 -2.07 3.72 -2.48
CA GLY A 159 -2.13 4.37 -1.17
C GLY A 159 -3.35 5.28 -1.00
N ILE A 160 -3.79 5.94 -2.08
CA ILE A 160 -5.07 6.67 -2.10
C ILE A 160 -6.23 5.71 -1.82
N HIS A 161 -6.27 4.56 -2.50
CA HIS A 161 -7.30 3.54 -2.29
C HIS A 161 -7.28 2.99 -0.87
N LEU A 162 -6.08 2.74 -0.32
CA LEU A 162 -5.92 2.32 1.06
C LEU A 162 -6.42 3.38 2.05
N ALA A 163 -6.07 4.65 1.85
CA ALA A 163 -6.58 5.73 2.69
C ALA A 163 -8.12 5.87 2.57
N THR A 164 -8.67 5.66 1.37
CA THR A 164 -10.14 5.60 1.18
C THR A 164 -10.75 4.44 1.97
N PHE A 165 -10.20 3.23 1.88
CA PHE A 165 -10.67 2.09 2.68
C PHE A 165 -10.62 2.36 4.19
N LEU A 166 -9.55 3.01 4.68
CA LEU A 166 -9.38 3.30 6.10
C LEU A 166 -10.32 4.41 6.61
N LEU A 167 -10.58 5.44 5.81
CA LEU A 167 -11.23 6.68 6.27
C LEU A 167 -12.69 6.81 5.83
N HIS A 168 -13.10 6.17 4.72
CA HIS A 168 -14.47 6.29 4.23
C HIS A 168 -15.43 5.44 5.07
N PRO A 169 -16.59 5.99 5.48
CA PRO A 169 -17.54 5.31 6.37
C PRO A 169 -18.14 4.03 5.78
N ASP A 170 -18.30 3.93 4.47
CA ASP A 170 -18.87 2.74 3.81
C ASP A 170 -18.09 1.45 4.10
N PHE A 171 -16.81 1.55 4.46
CA PHE A 171 -15.96 0.39 4.75
C PHE A 171 -15.84 0.07 6.25
N ALA A 172 -16.57 0.78 7.11
CA ALA A 172 -16.49 0.60 8.56
C ALA A 172 -16.84 -0.85 8.98
N GLU A 173 -17.84 -1.47 8.33
CA GLU A 173 -18.24 -2.84 8.65
C GLU A 173 -17.15 -3.86 8.30
N THR A 174 -16.53 -3.76 7.12
CA THR A 174 -15.44 -4.64 6.70
C THR A 174 -14.23 -4.44 7.62
N ARG A 175 -13.87 -3.19 7.96
CA ARG A 175 -12.80 -2.92 8.93
C ARG A 175 -13.09 -3.55 10.28
N ARG A 176 -14.30 -3.36 10.83
CA ARG A 176 -14.68 -3.89 12.13
C ARG A 176 -14.56 -5.42 12.20
N LYS A 177 -14.96 -6.13 11.15
CA LYS A 177 -14.82 -7.60 11.06
C LYS A 177 -13.36 -8.03 11.22
N VAL A 178 -12.44 -7.39 10.51
CA VAL A 178 -11.02 -7.78 10.53
C VAL A 178 -10.21 -7.12 11.66
N LEU A 179 -10.70 -6.08 12.31
CA LEU A 179 -10.05 -5.53 13.51
C LEU A 179 -10.20 -6.45 14.73
N HIS A 180 -11.35 -7.10 14.84
CA HIS A 180 -11.72 -7.93 15.99
C HIS A 180 -11.84 -9.42 15.66
N GLY A 181 -11.54 -9.82 14.43
CA GLY A 181 -11.62 -11.20 13.97
C GLY A 181 -10.66 -12.14 14.70
N SER A 182 -11.10 -13.36 14.98
CA SER A 182 -10.24 -14.41 15.55
C SER A 182 -9.28 -14.99 14.50
N GLY A 183 -9.71 -15.09 13.25
CA GLY A 183 -8.93 -15.59 12.12
C GLY A 183 -8.01 -14.53 11.57
N THR A 184 -8.55 -13.55 10.85
CA THR A 184 -7.80 -12.43 10.29
C THR A 184 -7.86 -11.21 11.19
N ARG A 185 -6.72 -10.57 11.45
CA ARG A 185 -6.64 -9.29 12.17
C ARG A 185 -5.88 -8.25 11.36
N LEU A 186 -6.53 -7.13 11.05
CA LEU A 186 -5.86 -5.95 10.50
C LEU A 186 -5.00 -5.30 11.59
N ARG A 187 -3.69 -5.29 11.38
CA ARG A 187 -2.70 -4.83 12.35
C ARG A 187 -2.05 -3.51 11.97
N GLY A 188 -1.89 -3.26 10.68
CA GLY A 188 -1.25 -2.04 10.21
C GLY A 188 -1.50 -1.72 8.76
N ALA A 189 -1.26 -0.45 8.43
CA ALA A 189 -1.31 0.09 7.08
C ALA A 189 -0.01 0.83 6.77
N VAL A 190 0.49 0.68 5.54
CA VAL A 190 1.69 1.34 5.05
C VAL A 190 1.32 2.20 3.84
N LEU A 191 1.54 3.48 3.94
CA LEU A 191 1.21 4.49 2.94
C LEU A 191 2.50 4.98 2.28
N LEU A 192 2.78 4.47 1.06
CA LEU A 192 4.03 4.77 0.34
C LEU A 192 3.80 5.88 -0.69
N SER A 193 4.50 7.01 -0.54
CA SER A 193 4.50 8.10 -1.52
C SER A 193 3.10 8.51 -1.99
N VAL A 194 2.18 8.72 -1.04
CA VAL A 194 0.76 8.94 -1.32
C VAL A 194 0.46 10.40 -1.61
N PRO A 195 -0.21 10.74 -2.73
CA PRO A 195 -0.77 12.07 -2.96
C PRO A 195 -2.06 12.22 -2.15
N PHE A 196 -1.95 12.73 -0.92
CA PHE A 196 -3.07 12.82 0.02
C PHE A 196 -4.09 13.90 -0.33
N HIS A 197 -3.74 14.87 -1.18
CA HIS A 197 -4.64 15.86 -1.79
C HIS A 197 -4.06 16.40 -3.10
N PHE A 198 -4.85 17.17 -3.86
CA PHE A 198 -4.53 17.59 -5.21
C PHE A 198 -4.53 19.11 -5.42
N ALA A 199 -4.54 19.90 -4.35
CA ALA A 199 -4.62 21.36 -4.40
C ALA A 199 -3.49 22.04 -5.23
N HIS A 200 -2.38 21.33 -5.44
CA HIS A 200 -1.23 21.80 -6.21
C HIS A 200 -0.86 20.88 -7.36
N ALA A 201 -1.79 19.99 -7.76
CA ALA A 201 -1.59 19.07 -8.87
C ALA A 201 -1.31 19.84 -10.18
N HIS A 202 -0.46 19.27 -11.03
CA HIS A 202 -0.16 19.83 -12.33
C HIS A 202 -1.43 20.04 -13.16
N ASP A 203 -1.55 21.13 -13.93
CA ASP A 203 -2.74 21.59 -14.67
C ASP A 203 -3.38 20.54 -15.60
N THR A 204 -2.68 19.49 -15.97
CA THR A 204 -3.23 18.40 -16.79
C THR A 204 -3.98 17.33 -15.98
N ARG A 205 -3.89 17.33 -14.64
CA ARG A 205 -4.51 16.32 -13.77
C ARG A 205 -5.97 16.58 -13.40
N PRO A 206 -6.42 17.84 -13.19
CA PRO A 206 -7.77 18.12 -12.70
C PRO A 206 -8.90 17.40 -13.45
N PRO A 207 -8.93 17.30 -14.79
CA PRO A 207 -10.00 16.61 -15.49
C PRO A 207 -10.14 15.12 -15.13
N ALA A 208 -9.00 14.42 -14.94
CA ALA A 208 -9.02 13.01 -14.52
C ALA A 208 -9.45 12.88 -13.05
N LEU A 209 -9.02 13.80 -12.18
CA LEU A 209 -9.41 13.84 -10.78
C LEU A 209 -10.91 14.13 -10.62
N GLU A 210 -11.45 15.10 -11.35
CA GLU A 210 -12.88 15.40 -11.38
C GLU A 210 -13.69 14.20 -11.89
N ALA A 211 -13.22 13.53 -12.95
CA ALA A 211 -13.88 12.35 -13.50
C ALA A 211 -13.90 11.16 -12.52
N TYR A 212 -12.87 11.00 -11.70
CA TYR A 212 -12.79 9.94 -10.70
C TYR A 212 -13.54 10.29 -9.42
N TYR A 213 -13.28 11.46 -8.83
CA TYR A 213 -13.75 11.84 -7.51
C TYR A 213 -15.08 12.58 -7.50
N GLY A 214 -15.46 13.26 -8.60
CA GLY A 214 -16.46 14.32 -8.59
C GLY A 214 -15.90 15.54 -7.84
N ASP A 215 -15.98 15.53 -6.53
CA ASP A 215 -15.34 16.52 -5.65
C ASP A 215 -14.06 15.92 -5.03
N PHE A 216 -12.91 16.24 -5.60
CA PHE A 216 -11.63 15.71 -5.12
C PHE A 216 -11.10 16.44 -3.87
N GLU A 217 -11.63 17.62 -3.51
CA GLU A 217 -11.25 18.27 -2.25
C GLU A 217 -11.83 17.51 -1.06
N THR A 218 -13.10 17.18 -1.11
CA THR A 218 -13.80 16.41 -0.07
C THR A 218 -13.42 14.93 -0.09
N ASN A 219 -13.28 14.33 -1.27
CA ASN A 219 -13.10 12.89 -1.44
C ASN A 219 -11.64 12.44 -1.50
N SER A 220 -10.66 13.37 -1.46
CA SER A 220 -9.25 13.02 -1.30
C SER A 220 -8.96 12.44 0.09
N PRO A 221 -7.85 11.69 0.28
CA PRO A 221 -7.47 11.21 1.60
C PRO A 221 -7.44 12.28 2.69
N LEU A 222 -6.95 13.48 2.39
CA LEU A 222 -6.96 14.61 3.33
C LEU A 222 -8.39 15.11 3.61
N GLY A 223 -9.23 15.20 2.59
CA GLY A 223 -10.64 15.59 2.75
C GLY A 223 -11.39 14.60 3.63
N LEU A 224 -11.19 13.28 3.40
CA LEU A 224 -11.76 12.23 4.24
C LEU A 224 -11.28 12.32 5.69
N LEU A 225 -9.98 12.58 5.92
CA LEU A 225 -9.43 12.75 7.26
C LEU A 225 -10.06 13.96 7.99
N ARG A 226 -10.23 15.08 7.30
CA ARG A 226 -10.91 16.27 7.84
C ARG A 226 -12.37 16.01 8.19
N SER A 227 -13.09 15.33 7.29
CA SER A 227 -14.47 14.91 7.55
C SER A 227 -14.55 14.02 8.79
N ALA A 228 -13.64 13.06 8.90
CA ALA A 228 -13.52 12.19 10.03
C ALA A 228 -13.37 12.93 11.36
N ARG A 229 -12.46 13.91 11.39
CA ARG A 229 -12.21 14.72 12.58
C ARG A 229 -13.43 15.56 12.99
N GLN A 230 -14.13 16.14 11.99
CA GLN A 230 -15.28 17.02 12.28
C GLN A 230 -16.49 16.28 12.85
N HIS A 231 -16.72 15.05 12.43
CA HIS A 231 -17.92 14.31 12.83
C HIS A 231 -17.73 13.42 14.05
N GLN A 232 -16.53 13.34 14.63
CA GLN A 232 -16.15 12.51 15.79
C GLN A 232 -16.63 11.03 15.71
N GLU A 233 -17.19 10.62 14.58
CA GLU A 233 -17.76 9.29 14.39
C GLU A 233 -16.81 8.39 13.62
N THR A 234 -16.49 7.26 14.21
CA THR A 234 -16.02 5.99 13.62
C THR A 234 -14.83 5.93 12.63
N PRO A 235 -14.32 6.98 11.98
CA PRO A 235 -13.29 6.78 10.96
C PRO A 235 -11.95 6.31 11.53
N LEU A 236 -11.65 6.60 12.79
CA LEU A 236 -10.46 6.08 13.46
C LEU A 236 -10.76 4.86 14.36
N ASP A 237 -11.87 4.17 14.09
CA ASP A 237 -12.20 2.89 14.70
C ASP A 237 -11.04 1.88 14.52
N PHE A 238 -10.38 1.91 13.37
CA PHE A 238 -9.22 1.07 13.09
C PHE A 238 -8.03 1.35 14.01
N VAL A 239 -7.79 2.62 14.38
CA VAL A 239 -6.75 2.96 15.37
C VAL A 239 -7.14 2.43 16.76
N LYS A 240 -8.38 2.63 17.19
CA LYS A 240 -8.90 2.09 18.45
C LYS A 240 -8.86 0.56 18.46
N GLY A 241 -9.08 -0.07 17.31
CA GLY A 241 -8.93 -1.52 17.10
C GLY A 241 -7.47 -2.03 17.09
N GLY A 242 -6.49 -1.14 17.27
CA GLY A 242 -5.07 -1.49 17.38
C GLY A 242 -4.29 -1.46 16.06
N CYS A 243 -4.88 -1.03 14.95
CA CYS A 243 -4.18 -0.81 13.70
C CYS A 243 -3.23 0.39 13.83
N ARG A 244 -2.03 0.26 13.27
CA ARG A 244 -1.01 1.31 13.23
C ARG A 244 -0.71 1.69 11.79
N ILE A 245 -0.28 2.94 11.57
CA ILE A 245 0.03 3.46 10.24
C ILE A 245 1.50 3.83 10.16
N LEU A 246 2.12 3.47 9.05
CA LEU A 246 3.43 3.97 8.64
C LEU A 246 3.26 4.76 7.34
N ALA A 247 3.57 6.04 7.35
CA ALA A 247 3.65 6.87 6.16
C ALA A 247 5.11 7.03 5.75
N LEU A 248 5.44 6.62 4.53
CA LEU A 248 6.77 6.73 3.94
C LEU A 248 6.68 7.54 2.65
N ASP A 249 7.43 8.63 2.55
CA ASP A 249 7.69 9.30 1.27
C ASP A 249 9.07 8.92 0.71
N ALA A 250 9.26 9.02 -0.59
CA ALA A 250 10.57 8.93 -1.17
C ALA A 250 11.27 10.30 -1.09
N GLU A 251 12.57 10.32 -0.79
CA GLU A 251 13.34 11.57 -0.65
C GLU A 251 13.25 12.47 -1.89
N LEU A 252 13.19 11.85 -3.07
CA LEU A 252 13.10 12.54 -4.36
C LEU A 252 11.67 12.58 -4.92
N ASP A 253 10.66 12.36 -4.09
CA ASP A 253 9.25 12.52 -4.49
C ASP A 253 8.96 13.94 -4.98
N PRO A 254 8.03 14.09 -5.95
CA PRO A 254 7.55 15.41 -6.40
C PRO A 254 7.00 16.23 -5.25
N GLU A 255 7.51 17.45 -5.08
CA GLU A 255 7.15 18.31 -3.95
C GLU A 255 5.65 18.62 -3.89
N ASN A 256 5.07 19.06 -5.02
CA ASN A 256 3.68 19.51 -5.05
C ASN A 256 2.66 18.37 -5.15
N ASP A 257 3.07 17.22 -5.73
CA ASP A 257 2.16 16.09 -5.95
C ASP A 257 2.14 15.10 -4.76
N VAL A 258 3.24 15.02 -3.97
CA VAL A 258 3.40 13.99 -2.94
C VAL A 258 3.87 14.57 -1.61
N ARG A 259 5.06 15.22 -1.57
CA ARG A 259 5.67 15.60 -0.28
C ARG A 259 4.88 16.66 0.48
N ARG A 260 4.43 17.70 -0.21
CA ARG A 260 3.58 18.73 0.42
C ARG A 260 2.22 18.16 0.85
N PRO A 261 1.48 17.42 0.00
CA PRO A 261 0.28 16.71 0.42
C PRO A 261 0.49 15.77 1.62
N GLY A 262 1.64 15.10 1.67
CA GLY A 262 2.02 14.26 2.83
C GLY A 262 2.14 15.05 4.12
N ARG A 263 2.87 16.19 4.09
CA ARG A 263 3.00 17.06 5.27
C ARG A 263 1.67 17.63 5.74
N ASP A 264 0.79 18.03 4.81
CA ASP A 264 -0.52 18.56 5.13
C ASP A 264 -1.42 17.48 5.78
N PHE A 265 -1.36 16.24 5.29
CA PHE A 265 -2.05 15.10 5.89
C PHE A 265 -1.53 14.77 7.30
N ILE A 266 -0.20 14.72 7.47
CA ILE A 266 0.43 14.47 8.77
C ILE A 266 0.05 15.55 9.77
N LYS A 267 0.08 16.82 9.36
CA LYS A 267 -0.34 17.94 10.19
C LYS A 267 -1.79 17.79 10.65
N GLU A 268 -2.71 17.50 9.74
CA GLU A 268 -4.12 17.27 10.06
C GLU A 268 -4.31 16.08 11.00
N TRP A 269 -3.52 14.99 10.80
CA TRP A 269 -3.52 13.83 11.69
C TRP A 269 -3.09 14.15 13.11
N LEU A 270 -2.04 14.96 13.28
CA LEU A 270 -1.53 15.37 14.59
C LEU A 270 -2.47 16.34 15.33
N GLU A 271 -3.41 16.94 14.63
CA GLU A 271 -4.48 17.77 15.21
C GLU A 271 -5.69 16.95 15.71
N MET A 272 -5.64 15.61 15.66
CA MET A 272 -6.66 14.76 16.29
C MET A 272 -6.68 14.96 17.81
N ASP A 273 -7.89 14.95 18.39
CA ASP A 273 -8.09 15.30 19.81
C ASP A 273 -7.57 14.23 20.78
N ASP A 274 -7.36 12.99 20.31
CA ASP A 274 -6.92 11.88 21.16
C ASP A 274 -5.47 11.45 20.89
N SER A 275 -4.72 11.25 21.99
CA SER A 275 -3.32 10.86 21.95
C SER A 275 -3.09 9.45 21.35
N ALA A 276 -4.08 8.58 21.41
CA ALA A 276 -3.99 7.24 20.80
C ALA A 276 -3.97 7.35 19.28
N SER A 277 -4.83 8.19 18.70
CA SER A 277 -4.83 8.48 17.26
C SER A 277 -3.53 9.14 16.82
N GLN A 278 -3.07 10.18 17.55
CA GLN A 278 -1.80 10.85 17.24
C GLN A 278 -0.62 9.86 17.23
N SER A 279 -0.53 8.97 18.23
CA SER A 279 0.55 7.99 18.36
C SER A 279 0.44 6.79 17.42
N ALA A 280 -0.65 6.65 16.70
CA ALA A 280 -0.85 5.55 15.76
C ALA A 280 -0.14 5.74 14.42
N LEU A 281 0.26 6.98 14.08
CA LEU A 281 0.98 7.32 12.86
C LEU A 281 2.48 7.43 13.13
N ALA A 282 3.26 6.60 12.46
CA ALA A 282 4.70 6.76 12.30
C ALA A 282 5.00 7.34 10.92
N VAL A 283 6.02 8.18 10.84
CA VAL A 283 6.42 8.86 9.59
C VAL A 283 7.92 8.69 9.40
N ASP A 284 8.33 8.33 8.19
CA ASP A 284 9.74 8.26 7.81
C ASP A 284 9.90 8.50 6.31
N SER A 285 11.13 8.44 5.79
CA SER A 285 11.45 8.70 4.39
C SER A 285 12.37 7.61 3.83
N MET A 286 12.15 7.24 2.57
CA MET A 286 12.98 6.30 1.82
C MET A 286 14.13 7.06 1.16
N THR A 287 15.28 7.08 1.83
CA THR A 287 16.48 7.81 1.39
C THR A 287 16.96 7.37 0.01
N GLY A 288 17.31 8.32 -0.84
CA GLY A 288 17.85 8.11 -2.19
C GLY A 288 16.82 7.66 -3.23
N HIS A 289 15.59 7.30 -2.85
CA HIS A 289 14.54 6.88 -3.76
C HIS A 289 13.78 8.06 -4.40
N ASN A 290 13.34 7.85 -5.66
CA ASN A 290 12.32 8.67 -6.29
C ASN A 290 10.96 7.97 -6.22
N HIS A 291 9.89 8.58 -6.74
CA HIS A 291 8.52 8.07 -6.68
C HIS A 291 8.32 6.63 -7.22
N ILE A 292 9.16 6.19 -8.13
CA ILE A 292 9.01 4.92 -8.86
C ILE A 292 9.92 3.83 -8.31
N SER A 293 11.12 4.22 -7.85
CA SER A 293 12.19 3.29 -7.51
C SER A 293 11.95 2.39 -6.29
N PRO A 294 11.18 2.77 -5.25
CA PRO A 294 11.04 1.92 -4.08
C PRO A 294 10.55 0.51 -4.46
N VAL A 295 9.43 0.42 -5.17
CA VAL A 295 8.84 -0.87 -5.57
C VAL A 295 9.80 -1.69 -6.45
N LEU A 296 10.55 -1.04 -7.34
CA LEU A 296 11.51 -1.69 -8.22
C LEU A 296 12.83 -2.06 -7.53
N GLY A 297 13.18 -1.41 -6.43
CA GLY A 297 14.40 -1.65 -5.66
C GLY A 297 14.39 -2.94 -4.87
N LEU A 298 13.21 -3.46 -4.52
CA LEU A 298 13.09 -4.71 -3.79
C LEU A 298 13.45 -5.92 -4.66
N GLY A 299 14.11 -6.91 -4.08
CA GLY A 299 14.54 -8.11 -4.77
C GLY A 299 15.70 -7.89 -5.74
N THR A 300 16.40 -6.76 -5.64
CA THR A 300 17.62 -6.46 -6.41
C THR A 300 18.89 -7.03 -5.77
N SER A 301 18.83 -7.50 -4.54
CA SER A 301 19.96 -7.89 -3.70
C SER A 301 20.94 -6.72 -3.43
N ASN A 302 20.43 -5.50 -3.44
CA ASN A 302 21.18 -4.31 -3.07
C ASN A 302 20.60 -3.75 -1.76
N GLY A 303 21.39 -3.80 -0.68
CA GLY A 303 20.92 -3.45 0.66
C GLY A 303 20.38 -2.01 0.77
N ASP A 304 20.98 -1.04 0.09
CA ASP A 304 20.53 0.35 0.11
C ASP A 304 19.18 0.53 -0.62
N GLU A 305 18.98 -0.21 -1.71
CA GLU A 305 17.71 -0.22 -2.47
C GLU A 305 16.57 -0.93 -1.70
N GLU A 306 16.91 -1.90 -0.88
CA GLU A 306 15.97 -2.75 -0.13
C GLU A 306 15.70 -2.26 1.30
N ALA A 307 16.46 -1.29 1.80
CA ALA A 307 16.42 -0.84 3.21
C ALA A 307 15.00 -0.49 3.69
N TRP A 308 14.23 0.19 2.88
CA TRP A 308 12.85 0.54 3.19
C TRP A 308 11.93 -0.69 3.34
N GLY A 309 12.17 -1.76 2.60
CA GLY A 309 11.42 -3.01 2.71
C GLY A 309 11.64 -3.68 4.06
N TYR A 310 12.88 -3.68 4.57
CA TYR A 310 13.20 -4.15 5.92
C TYR A 310 12.64 -3.22 6.99
N GLN A 311 12.58 -1.92 6.75
CA GLN A 311 11.92 -0.95 7.63
C GLN A 311 10.43 -1.27 7.77
N VAL A 312 9.73 -1.53 6.67
CA VAL A 312 8.32 -1.95 6.67
C VAL A 312 8.16 -3.27 7.44
N ALA A 313 9.02 -4.27 7.20
CA ALA A 313 8.97 -5.53 7.92
C ALA A 313 9.17 -5.32 9.43
N SER A 314 10.14 -4.50 9.84
CA SER A 314 10.38 -4.15 11.25
C SER A 314 9.17 -3.46 11.89
N PHE A 315 8.54 -2.53 11.19
CA PHE A 315 7.30 -1.89 11.64
C PHE A 315 6.20 -2.93 11.89
N CYS A 316 5.97 -3.81 10.92
CA CYS A 316 4.95 -4.85 11.02
C CYS A 316 5.24 -5.83 12.18
N ASP A 317 6.47 -6.30 12.30
CA ASP A 317 6.85 -7.27 13.34
C ASP A 317 6.80 -6.66 14.74
N ASN A 318 7.18 -5.39 14.90
CA ASN A 318 7.03 -4.68 16.16
C ASN A 318 5.57 -4.66 16.63
N ILE A 319 4.62 -4.40 15.73
CA ILE A 319 3.18 -4.43 16.07
C ILE A 319 2.72 -5.84 16.46
N ARG A 320 3.22 -6.87 15.80
CA ARG A 320 2.86 -8.27 16.07
C ARG A 320 3.38 -8.77 17.43
N HIS A 321 4.51 -8.22 17.90
CA HIS A 321 5.05 -8.51 19.24
C HIS A 321 4.29 -7.81 20.35
N PHE A 322 3.65 -6.67 20.07
CA PHE A 322 2.83 -5.99 21.07
C PHE A 322 1.56 -6.80 21.37
N LYS A 323 1.49 -7.35 22.59
CA LYS A 323 0.21 -7.80 23.14
C LYS A 323 -0.58 -6.57 23.56
N PRO A 324 -1.84 -6.38 23.12
CA PRO A 324 -2.69 -5.40 23.77
C PRO A 324 -2.69 -5.71 25.27
N ARG A 325 -2.51 -4.71 26.10
CA ARG A 325 -2.80 -4.87 27.54
C ARG A 325 -4.28 -5.16 27.61
N ASP A 326 -4.61 -6.37 28.06
CA ASP A 326 -5.99 -6.72 28.39
C ASP A 326 -6.50 -5.67 29.36
N GLY A 327 -7.45 -4.82 28.90
CA GLY A 327 -8.09 -3.78 29.68
C GLY A 327 -9.16 -4.37 30.60
#